data_f0bec4aba6fb0a7723f19e546572a1b3
#
_entry.id   f0bec4aba6fb0a7723f19e546572a1b3
#
_cell.length_a   1.000
_cell.length_b   1.000
_cell.length_c   1.000
_cell.angle_alpha   90.00
_cell.angle_beta   90.00
_cell.angle_gamma   90.00
#
_symmetry.space_group_name_H-M   'P 1'
#
loop_
_entity.id
_entity.type
_entity.pdbx_description
1 polymer ?
#
loop_
_entity_poly.entity_id
_entity_poly.type
_entity_poly.pdbx_seq_one_letter_code
_entity_poly.pdbx_strand_id
1 'polypeptide(L)'
;SLEYKDGIKDNIEVVVNSGDSDFCSQVNFGVDTVTTEWFSILEMDDEYSKIWFNKVEEYMSHYNDVEVFLPIVLDVSTEGKFLHFTNEPVWAPEFSDKLGFLDNDALINFPNFQTSGGVYKKEAFKSVGGFKSSIKLHFVYELLLRMTYYDKTIMTIPKLGYKKTNMRENSLFFNYYNGVKKVDPLEAKWWFNTAKKECYFKQDRGIMYDSVEQTV
;
A
#
# COMPACT_ATOMS: atom_id res chain seq x y z
N SER A 1 9.14 -25.79 -8.09
CA SER A 1 7.91 -26.30 -7.44
C SER A 1 7.92 -25.81 -6.00
N LEU A 2 6.85 -25.14 -5.58
CA LEU A 2 6.66 -24.78 -4.18
C LEU A 2 6.32 -26.05 -3.39
N GLU A 3 7.19 -26.44 -2.44
CA GLU A 3 6.86 -27.50 -1.49
C GLU A 3 6.05 -26.87 -0.34
N TYR A 4 4.77 -27.21 -0.28
CA TYR A 4 3.90 -26.79 0.82
C TYR A 4 3.91 -27.85 1.93
N LYS A 5 3.89 -27.42 3.19
CA LYS A 5 3.66 -28.32 4.31
C LYS A 5 2.23 -28.89 4.21
N ASP A 6 2.09 -30.18 4.47
CA ASP A 6 0.78 -30.84 4.49
C ASP A 6 -0.24 -30.08 5.36
N GLY A 7 -1.41 -29.81 4.84
CA GLY A 7 -2.49 -29.07 5.52
C GLY A 7 -2.68 -27.62 5.06
N ILE A 8 -1.78 -27.04 4.26
CA ILE A 8 -1.95 -25.68 3.72
C ILE A 8 -2.55 -25.71 2.30
N LYS A 9 -2.45 -26.82 1.60
CA LYS A 9 -2.85 -26.95 0.17
C LYS A 9 -4.31 -26.57 -0.09
N ASP A 10 -5.21 -26.90 0.83
CA ASP A 10 -6.64 -26.72 0.63
C ASP A 10 -7.10 -25.24 0.70
N ASN A 11 -6.21 -24.34 1.16
CA ASN A 11 -6.50 -22.91 1.32
C ASN A 11 -5.73 -22.04 0.33
N ILE A 12 -5.07 -22.64 -0.67
CA ILE A 12 -4.30 -21.91 -1.67
C ILE A 12 -4.96 -22.07 -3.03
N GLU A 13 -5.35 -20.96 -3.61
CA GLU A 13 -5.79 -20.88 -4.99
C GLU A 13 -4.71 -20.17 -5.83
N VAL A 14 -4.35 -20.76 -6.95
CA VAL A 14 -3.43 -20.17 -7.93
C VAL A 14 -4.26 -19.60 -9.06
N VAL A 15 -4.29 -18.27 -9.15
CA VAL A 15 -4.96 -17.57 -10.26
C VAL A 15 -3.93 -16.97 -11.20
N VAL A 16 -4.20 -17.07 -12.51
CA VAL A 16 -3.31 -16.57 -13.55
C VAL A 16 -3.97 -15.39 -14.23
N ASN A 17 -3.35 -14.22 -14.11
CA ASN A 17 -3.75 -13.06 -14.90
C ASN A 17 -3.05 -13.10 -16.26
N SER A 18 -3.82 -13.18 -17.34
CA SER A 18 -3.33 -13.12 -18.72
C SER A 18 -3.24 -11.70 -19.29
N GLY A 19 -3.63 -10.69 -18.49
CA GLY A 19 -3.56 -9.27 -18.85
C GLY A 19 -2.21 -8.64 -18.52
N ASP A 20 -2.25 -7.39 -18.12
CA ASP A 20 -1.05 -6.62 -17.78
C ASP A 20 -0.27 -7.24 -16.61
N SER A 21 1.05 -7.27 -16.75
CA SER A 21 1.97 -7.88 -15.79
C SER A 21 2.54 -6.90 -14.76
N ASP A 22 2.06 -5.63 -14.75
CA ASP A 22 2.49 -4.66 -13.74
C ASP A 22 1.91 -4.98 -12.35
N PHE A 23 2.57 -4.51 -11.31
CA PHE A 23 2.18 -4.78 -9.93
C PHE A 23 0.73 -4.36 -9.62
N CYS A 24 0.34 -3.16 -10.06
CA CYS A 24 -0.99 -2.61 -9.77
C CYS A 24 -2.10 -3.47 -10.38
N SER A 25 -1.94 -3.85 -11.66
CA SER A 25 -2.89 -4.71 -12.39
C SER A 25 -2.97 -6.09 -11.77
N GLN A 26 -1.84 -6.67 -11.35
CA GLN A 26 -1.81 -7.98 -10.70
C GLN A 26 -2.53 -7.96 -9.35
N VAL A 27 -2.30 -6.93 -8.52
CA VAL A 27 -2.98 -6.79 -7.23
C VAL A 27 -4.47 -6.55 -7.43
N ASN A 28 -4.87 -5.65 -8.32
CA ASN A 28 -6.29 -5.38 -8.60
C ASN A 28 -7.01 -6.65 -9.06
N PHE A 29 -6.39 -7.42 -9.95
CA PHE A 29 -6.92 -8.72 -10.40
C PHE A 29 -7.05 -9.70 -9.22
N GLY A 30 -6.01 -9.83 -8.38
CA GLY A 30 -6.06 -10.68 -7.19
C GLY A 30 -7.19 -10.29 -6.24
N VAL A 31 -7.38 -8.99 -5.99
CA VAL A 31 -8.47 -8.49 -5.14
C VAL A 31 -9.85 -8.80 -5.73
N ASP A 32 -9.99 -8.80 -7.04
CA ASP A 32 -11.26 -9.17 -7.68
C ASP A 32 -11.63 -10.64 -7.44
N THR A 33 -10.65 -11.53 -7.35
CA THR A 33 -10.88 -12.95 -7.06
C THR A 33 -11.15 -13.28 -5.59
N VAL A 34 -10.73 -12.40 -4.65
CA VAL A 34 -10.96 -12.59 -3.21
C VAL A 34 -12.46 -12.66 -2.89
N THR A 35 -12.87 -13.66 -2.13
CA THR A 35 -14.27 -13.86 -1.70
C THR A 35 -14.56 -13.34 -0.29
N THR A 36 -13.52 -13.04 0.50
CA THR A 36 -13.64 -12.51 1.86
C THR A 36 -13.89 -11.00 1.87
N GLU A 37 -14.46 -10.50 2.96
CA GLU A 37 -14.69 -9.07 3.16
C GLU A 37 -13.39 -8.27 3.28
N TRP A 38 -12.36 -8.89 3.84
CA TRP A 38 -11.06 -8.29 4.08
C TRP A 38 -9.96 -9.05 3.34
N PHE A 39 -8.92 -8.33 2.93
CA PHE A 39 -7.73 -8.91 2.31
C PHE A 39 -6.46 -8.19 2.78
N SER A 40 -5.35 -8.83 2.57
CA SER A 40 -4.01 -8.26 2.74
C SER A 40 -3.08 -8.75 1.63
N ILE A 41 -2.02 -7.98 1.37
CA ILE A 41 -1.06 -8.27 0.31
C ILE A 41 0.25 -8.69 0.97
N LEU A 42 0.76 -9.86 0.58
CA LEU A 42 2.09 -10.34 0.95
C LEU A 42 2.96 -10.43 -0.29
N GLU A 43 4.04 -9.69 -0.30
CA GLU A 43 5.08 -9.84 -1.34
C GLU A 43 5.98 -11.05 -1.02
N MET A 44 6.56 -11.67 -2.05
CA MET A 44 7.23 -12.98 -1.93
C MET A 44 8.45 -13.00 -1.02
N ASP A 45 9.08 -11.87 -0.80
CA ASP A 45 10.30 -11.67 0.01
C ASP A 45 10.06 -10.98 1.34
N ASP A 46 8.80 -10.78 1.69
CA ASP A 46 8.36 -10.10 2.91
C ASP A 46 7.73 -11.06 3.91
N GLU A 47 7.53 -10.59 5.14
CA GLU A 47 7.01 -11.41 6.23
C GLU A 47 5.98 -10.65 7.07
N TYR A 48 4.87 -11.30 7.44
CA TYR A 48 4.02 -10.84 8.52
C TYR A 48 4.61 -11.20 9.88
N SER A 49 4.48 -10.30 10.86
CA SER A 49 4.75 -10.68 12.22
C SER A 49 3.67 -11.65 12.75
N LYS A 50 4.07 -12.56 13.64
CA LYS A 50 3.17 -13.60 14.19
C LYS A 50 1.96 -13.04 14.94
N ILE A 51 2.03 -11.81 15.41
CA ILE A 51 0.96 -11.17 16.19
C ILE A 51 0.05 -10.28 15.33
N TRP A 52 0.39 -10.05 14.06
CA TRP A 52 -0.25 -8.99 13.27
C TRP A 52 -1.76 -9.19 13.14
N PHE A 53 -2.18 -10.31 12.62
CA PHE A 53 -3.61 -10.55 12.37
C PHE A 53 -4.43 -10.60 13.66
N ASN A 54 -3.89 -11.16 14.76
CA ASN A 54 -4.55 -11.10 16.06
C ASN A 54 -4.74 -9.66 16.56
N LYS A 55 -3.76 -8.77 16.26
CA LYS A 55 -3.91 -7.35 16.60
C LYS A 55 -4.91 -6.64 15.71
N VAL A 56 -4.98 -6.98 14.43
CA VAL A 56 -6.01 -6.45 13.55
C VAL A 56 -7.41 -6.86 14.04
N GLU A 57 -7.63 -8.13 14.39
CA GLU A 57 -8.90 -8.60 14.94
C GLU A 57 -9.28 -7.86 16.24
N GLU A 58 -8.32 -7.66 17.15
CA GLU A 58 -8.53 -6.89 18.37
C GLU A 58 -8.97 -5.45 18.05
N TYR A 59 -8.32 -4.78 17.10
CA TYR A 59 -8.68 -3.41 16.70
C TYR A 59 -9.99 -3.35 15.94
N MET A 60 -10.30 -4.29 15.07
CA MET A 60 -11.59 -4.40 14.37
C MET A 60 -12.76 -4.48 15.37
N SER A 61 -12.56 -5.15 16.51
CA SER A 61 -13.62 -5.27 17.53
C SER A 61 -13.94 -3.96 18.25
N HIS A 62 -12.99 -2.99 18.24
CA HIS A 62 -13.13 -1.69 18.90
C HIS A 62 -13.40 -0.55 17.91
N TYR A 63 -13.00 -0.70 16.65
CA TYR A 63 -13.04 0.31 15.59
C TYR A 63 -13.72 -0.26 14.35
N ASN A 64 -15.01 -0.47 14.42
CA ASN A 64 -15.80 -1.13 13.38
C ASN A 64 -16.08 -0.25 12.14
N ASP A 65 -15.78 1.05 12.23
CA ASP A 65 -15.86 2.01 11.14
C ASP A 65 -14.55 2.16 10.35
N VAL A 66 -13.46 1.53 10.82
CA VAL A 66 -12.18 1.54 10.11
C VAL A 66 -12.23 0.59 8.92
N GLU A 67 -11.75 1.06 7.78
CA GLU A 67 -11.76 0.32 6.51
C GLU A 67 -10.36 -0.14 6.09
N VAL A 68 -9.31 0.42 6.70
CA VAL A 68 -7.91 0.03 6.46
C VAL A 68 -7.11 0.07 7.76
N PHE A 69 -6.45 -1.04 8.07
CA PHE A 69 -5.48 -1.11 9.15
C PHE A 69 -4.07 -1.25 8.60
N LEU A 70 -3.19 -0.33 8.98
CA LEU A 70 -1.78 -0.36 8.59
C LEU A 70 -0.90 -0.80 9.77
N PRO A 71 0.12 -1.65 9.55
CA PRO A 71 1.12 -1.96 10.56
C PRO A 71 2.20 -0.88 10.62
N ILE A 72 2.99 -0.85 11.68
CA ILE A 72 4.36 -0.37 11.58
C ILE A 72 5.15 -1.39 10.75
N VAL A 73 5.83 -0.92 9.72
CA VAL A 73 6.65 -1.74 8.82
C VAL A 73 8.12 -1.61 9.20
N LEU A 74 8.80 -2.73 9.37
CA LEU A 74 10.24 -2.81 9.52
C LEU A 74 10.87 -3.00 8.15
N ASP A 75 11.57 -2.01 7.68
CA ASP A 75 12.35 -2.09 6.44
C ASP A 75 13.76 -2.62 6.72
N VAL A 76 14.15 -3.67 6.03
CA VAL A 76 15.47 -4.32 6.17
C VAL A 76 16.17 -4.43 4.82
N SER A 77 17.50 -4.52 4.84
CA SER A 77 18.28 -4.86 3.64
C SER A 77 18.13 -6.35 3.28
N THR A 78 18.66 -6.75 2.13
CA THR A 78 18.75 -8.15 1.71
C THR A 78 19.55 -9.03 2.65
N GLU A 79 20.47 -8.44 3.46
CA GLU A 79 21.20 -9.15 4.51
C GLU A 79 20.47 -9.12 5.87
N GLY A 80 19.24 -8.60 5.92
CA GLY A 80 18.45 -8.50 7.13
C GLY A 80 18.85 -7.36 8.08
N LYS A 81 19.69 -6.42 7.64
CA LYS A 81 20.06 -5.24 8.45
C LYS A 81 18.92 -4.25 8.50
N PHE A 82 18.66 -3.70 9.67
CA PHE A 82 17.71 -2.61 9.87
C PHE A 82 18.04 -1.40 9.00
N LEU A 83 17.03 -0.86 8.33
CA LEU A 83 17.10 0.38 7.57
C LEU A 83 16.31 1.50 8.25
N HIS A 84 15.02 1.37 8.35
CA HIS A 84 14.12 2.33 8.99
C HIS A 84 12.76 1.69 9.29
N PHE A 85 11.89 2.46 9.94
CA PHE A 85 10.46 2.13 10.04
C PHE A 85 9.65 3.02 9.12
N THR A 86 8.51 2.51 8.67
CA THR A 86 7.46 3.29 8.00
C THR A 86 6.12 3.02 8.67
N ASN A 87 5.11 3.82 8.33
CA ASN A 87 3.78 3.79 8.95
C ASN A 87 3.82 4.08 10.46
N GLU A 88 4.87 4.73 10.95
CA GLU A 88 4.89 5.15 12.34
C GLU A 88 3.81 6.20 12.57
N PRO A 89 2.83 5.96 13.46
CA PRO A 89 1.91 7.01 13.85
C PRO A 89 2.72 8.09 14.56
N VAL A 90 2.65 9.30 14.05
CA VAL A 90 3.29 10.42 14.73
C VAL A 90 2.46 10.72 15.98
N TRP A 91 3.07 10.53 17.13
CA TRP A 91 2.47 10.69 18.45
C TRP A 91 2.32 12.15 18.87
N ALA A 92 2.66 13.10 17.99
CA ALA A 92 2.53 14.50 18.28
C ALA A 92 1.04 14.93 18.27
N PRO A 93 0.60 15.73 19.22
CA PRO A 93 -0.79 16.24 19.27
C PRO A 93 -1.23 17.01 18.02
N GLU A 94 -0.27 17.48 17.24
CA GLU A 94 -0.47 18.24 15.99
C GLU A 94 -0.78 17.33 14.80
N PHE A 95 -0.69 16.01 14.96
CA PHE A 95 -0.76 15.07 13.83
C PHE A 95 -2.20 14.62 13.55
N SER A 96 -2.97 14.34 14.57
CA SER A 96 -4.38 13.97 14.47
C SER A 96 -5.02 14.09 15.85
N ASP A 97 -6.23 14.60 15.91
CA ASP A 97 -7.05 14.59 17.13
C ASP A 97 -7.39 13.17 17.59
N LYS A 98 -7.26 12.20 16.68
CA LYS A 98 -7.48 10.79 16.94
C LYS A 98 -6.19 10.00 16.67
N LEU A 99 -5.55 9.58 17.74
CA LEU A 99 -4.31 8.82 17.69
C LEU A 99 -4.40 7.60 16.77
N GLY A 100 -3.49 7.51 15.79
CA GLY A 100 -3.40 6.41 14.84
C GLY A 100 -4.28 6.55 13.59
N PHE A 101 -5.26 7.44 13.57
CA PHE A 101 -6.04 7.72 12.36
C PHE A 101 -5.25 8.59 11.39
N LEU A 102 -5.38 8.28 10.10
CA LEU A 102 -4.77 9.03 9.03
C LEU A 102 -5.86 9.78 8.25
N ASP A 103 -5.68 11.06 8.09
CA ASP A 103 -6.45 11.89 7.18
C ASP A 103 -5.60 12.36 5.99
N ASN A 104 -6.21 13.07 5.08
CA ASN A 104 -5.55 13.56 3.88
C ASN A 104 -4.44 14.56 4.20
N ASP A 105 -4.68 15.46 5.15
CA ASP A 105 -3.70 16.48 5.55
C ASP A 105 -2.49 15.84 6.24
N ALA A 106 -2.70 14.87 7.10
CA ALA A 106 -1.64 14.08 7.72
C ALA A 106 -0.75 13.41 6.66
N LEU A 107 -1.35 12.74 5.69
CA LEU A 107 -0.62 12.07 4.61
C LEU A 107 0.14 13.05 3.70
N ILE A 108 -0.39 14.24 3.45
CA ILE A 108 0.29 15.27 2.65
C ILE A 108 1.50 15.83 3.37
N ASN A 109 1.38 16.07 4.66
CA ASN A 109 2.45 16.65 5.47
C ASN A 109 3.51 15.61 5.86
N PHE A 110 3.11 14.35 6.01
CA PHE A 110 3.98 13.24 6.43
C PHE A 110 3.89 12.05 5.46
N PRO A 111 4.59 12.09 4.34
CA PRO A 111 4.44 11.11 3.26
C PRO A 111 5.15 9.77 3.53
N ASN A 112 5.48 9.43 4.78
CA ASN A 112 6.17 8.19 5.15
C ASN A 112 5.20 7.04 5.45
N PHE A 113 4.14 6.92 4.66
CA PHE A 113 3.16 5.85 4.76
C PHE A 113 3.15 5.00 3.51
N GLN A 114 2.97 3.69 3.69
CA GLN A 114 2.92 2.71 2.62
C GLN A 114 1.86 1.64 2.89
N THR A 115 1.52 0.88 1.87
CA THR A 115 0.45 -0.12 1.89
C THR A 115 0.90 -1.50 2.35
N SER A 116 2.21 -1.75 2.49
CA SER A 116 2.78 -3.05 2.82
C SER A 116 2.25 -3.58 4.16
N GLY A 117 1.77 -4.82 4.16
CA GLY A 117 1.19 -5.46 5.35
C GLY A 117 -0.17 -4.93 5.79
N GLY A 118 -0.72 -3.95 5.08
CA GLY A 118 -2.06 -3.40 5.38
C GLY A 118 -3.16 -4.45 5.23
N VAL A 119 -4.22 -4.32 6.03
CA VAL A 119 -5.45 -5.11 5.94
C VAL A 119 -6.56 -4.18 5.47
N TYR A 120 -7.18 -4.51 4.37
CA TYR A 120 -8.09 -3.65 3.63
C TYR A 120 -9.48 -4.26 3.56
N LYS A 121 -10.51 -3.45 3.80
CA LYS A 121 -11.88 -3.81 3.43
C LYS A 121 -11.98 -3.79 1.89
N LYS A 122 -12.37 -4.93 1.30
CA LYS A 122 -12.42 -5.11 -0.16
C LYS A 122 -13.25 -4.02 -0.85
N GLU A 123 -14.44 -3.75 -0.31
CA GLU A 123 -15.33 -2.75 -0.88
C GLU A 123 -14.74 -1.33 -0.81
N ALA A 124 -14.04 -0.98 0.25
CA ALA A 124 -13.38 0.32 0.37
C ALA A 124 -12.29 0.49 -0.69
N PHE A 125 -11.45 -0.53 -0.87
CA PHE A 125 -10.41 -0.55 -1.91
C PHE A 125 -11.00 -0.44 -3.32
N LYS A 126 -12.05 -1.21 -3.61
CA LYS A 126 -12.72 -1.20 -4.93
C LYS A 126 -13.46 0.09 -5.21
N SER A 127 -14.11 0.68 -4.19
CA SER A 127 -14.88 1.91 -4.36
C SER A 127 -14.05 3.11 -4.80
N VAL A 128 -12.76 3.09 -4.48
CA VAL A 128 -11.80 4.11 -4.94
C VAL A 128 -11.05 3.69 -6.22
N GLY A 129 -11.34 2.53 -6.79
CA GLY A 129 -10.78 2.03 -8.05
C GLY A 129 -9.44 1.30 -7.92
N GLY A 130 -9.07 0.83 -6.73
CA GLY A 130 -7.84 0.05 -6.51
C GLY A 130 -6.55 0.81 -6.80
N PHE A 131 -5.47 0.10 -7.08
CA PHE A 131 -4.21 0.72 -7.54
C PHE A 131 -4.32 1.23 -8.97
N LYS A 132 -3.60 2.30 -9.27
CA LYS A 132 -3.55 2.91 -10.62
C LYS A 132 -2.28 2.46 -11.35
N SER A 133 -2.43 1.63 -12.36
CA SER A 133 -1.32 1.15 -13.19
C SER A 133 -0.64 2.25 -14.00
N SER A 134 -1.34 3.35 -14.28
CA SER A 134 -0.77 4.53 -14.93
C SER A 134 0.24 5.29 -14.07
N ILE A 135 0.26 5.09 -12.75
CA ILE A 135 1.24 5.71 -11.85
C ILE A 135 2.43 4.76 -11.66
N LYS A 136 3.56 5.12 -12.26
CA LYS A 136 4.77 4.29 -12.26
C LYS A 136 5.46 4.19 -10.89
N LEU A 137 5.51 5.31 -10.16
CA LEU A 137 6.08 5.41 -8.82
C LEU A 137 5.07 6.07 -7.86
N HIS A 138 5.24 5.80 -6.56
CA HIS A 138 4.39 6.36 -5.51
C HIS A 138 2.90 5.97 -5.57
N PHE A 139 2.53 4.94 -6.34
CA PHE A 139 1.16 4.46 -6.44
C PHE A 139 0.60 3.97 -5.10
N VAL A 140 1.45 3.45 -4.22
CA VAL A 140 1.05 3.05 -2.85
C VAL A 140 0.66 4.25 -2.00
N TYR A 141 1.41 5.34 -2.10
CA TYR A 141 1.11 6.59 -1.41
C TYR A 141 -0.12 7.28 -2.00
N GLU A 142 -0.25 7.29 -3.32
CA GLU A 142 -1.42 7.82 -4.03
C GLU A 142 -2.71 7.11 -3.61
N LEU A 143 -2.68 5.78 -3.48
CA LEU A 143 -3.84 5.04 -3.01
C LEU A 143 -4.31 5.50 -1.63
N LEU A 144 -3.39 5.65 -0.67
CA LEU A 144 -3.74 6.11 0.69
C LEU A 144 -4.33 7.52 0.67
N LEU A 145 -3.73 8.44 -0.09
CA LEU A 145 -4.27 9.79 -0.27
C LEU A 145 -5.67 9.77 -0.88
N ARG A 146 -5.88 8.96 -1.90
CA ARG A 146 -7.17 8.83 -2.57
C ARG A 146 -8.22 8.20 -1.66
N MET A 147 -7.85 7.21 -0.86
CA MET A 147 -8.75 6.61 0.10
C MET A 147 -9.22 7.64 1.14
N THR A 148 -8.30 8.37 1.77
CA THR A 148 -8.68 9.42 2.75
C THR A 148 -9.45 10.56 2.11
N TYR A 149 -9.15 10.90 0.87
CA TYR A 149 -9.90 11.92 0.13
C TYR A 149 -11.37 11.52 -0.14
N TYR A 150 -11.64 10.22 -0.26
CA TYR A 150 -13.00 9.66 -0.37
C TYR A 150 -13.55 9.19 0.97
N ASP A 151 -13.14 9.83 2.04
CA ASP A 151 -13.63 9.59 3.40
C ASP A 151 -13.48 8.12 3.87
N LYS A 152 -12.48 7.40 3.33
CA LYS A 152 -12.16 6.07 3.84
C LYS A 152 -11.34 6.19 5.12
N THR A 153 -11.77 5.49 6.14
CA THR A 153 -11.13 5.53 7.45
C THR A 153 -9.92 4.61 7.49
N ILE A 154 -8.74 5.20 7.64
CA ILE A 154 -7.45 4.49 7.74
C ILE A 154 -6.91 4.66 9.14
N MET A 155 -6.47 3.56 9.74
CA MET A 155 -5.83 3.57 11.06
C MET A 155 -4.50 2.83 11.03
N THR A 156 -3.47 3.41 11.63
CA THR A 156 -2.23 2.69 11.91
C THR A 156 -2.29 2.07 13.30
N ILE A 157 -2.15 0.75 13.37
CA ILE A 157 -1.98 0.03 14.63
C ILE A 157 -0.51 0.17 15.06
N PRO A 158 -0.20 0.66 16.28
CA PRO A 158 1.18 0.90 16.74
C PRO A 158 1.87 -0.42 17.12
N LYS A 159 1.90 -1.35 16.20
CA LYS A 159 2.55 -2.67 16.34
C LYS A 159 3.35 -2.97 15.08
N LEU A 160 4.51 -3.57 15.29
CA LEU A 160 5.30 -4.13 14.20
C LEU A 160 4.53 -5.32 13.62
N GLY A 161 3.93 -5.11 12.45
CA GLY A 161 3.09 -6.10 11.79
C GLY A 161 3.70 -6.69 10.52
N TYR A 162 4.67 -6.01 9.93
CA TYR A 162 5.23 -6.40 8.64
C TYR A 162 6.73 -6.12 8.58
N LYS A 163 7.48 -7.03 7.97
CA LYS A 163 8.89 -6.88 7.67
C LYS A 163 9.06 -6.88 6.16
N LYS A 164 9.59 -5.79 5.63
CA LYS A 164 9.81 -5.57 4.21
C LYS A 164 11.28 -5.65 3.87
N THR A 165 11.61 -6.46 2.87
CA THR A 165 12.97 -6.57 2.33
C THR A 165 13.17 -5.58 1.19
N ASN A 166 13.97 -4.55 1.42
CA ASN A 166 14.24 -3.52 0.45
C ASN A 166 15.46 -3.85 -0.44
N MET A 167 15.46 -3.26 -1.63
CA MET A 167 16.58 -3.28 -2.57
C MET A 167 16.99 -4.67 -3.07
N ARG A 168 16.05 -5.64 -3.06
CA ARG A 168 16.30 -6.93 -3.68
C ARG A 168 16.56 -6.75 -5.18
N GLU A 169 17.65 -7.31 -5.67
CA GLU A 169 17.97 -7.32 -7.10
C GLU A 169 16.78 -7.86 -7.92
N ASN A 170 16.52 -7.20 -9.04
CA ASN A 170 15.38 -7.49 -9.94
C ASN A 170 13.98 -7.19 -9.38
N SER A 171 13.85 -6.61 -8.18
CA SER A 171 12.56 -6.06 -7.76
C SER A 171 12.17 -4.86 -8.62
N LEU A 172 10.86 -4.55 -8.66
CA LEU A 172 10.33 -3.41 -9.42
C LEU A 172 11.03 -2.11 -9.04
N PHE A 173 11.11 -1.80 -7.75
CA PHE A 173 11.71 -0.57 -7.25
C PHE A 173 13.23 -0.56 -7.40
N PHE A 174 13.91 -1.70 -7.21
CA PHE A 174 15.34 -1.78 -7.50
C PHE A 174 15.64 -1.40 -8.95
N ASN A 175 14.85 -1.92 -9.91
CA ASN A 175 15.00 -1.61 -11.32
C ASN A 175 14.74 -0.13 -11.63
N TYR A 176 13.82 0.53 -10.92
CA TYR A 176 13.58 1.96 -11.08
C TYR A 176 14.66 2.84 -10.46
N TYR A 177 15.32 2.40 -9.39
CA TYR A 177 16.36 3.21 -8.73
C TYR A 177 17.78 2.88 -9.20
N ASN A 178 18.08 1.63 -9.50
CA ASN A 178 19.44 1.17 -9.77
C ASN A 178 19.58 0.31 -11.04
N GLY A 179 18.50 -0.17 -11.61
CA GLY A 179 18.49 -1.13 -12.72
C GLY A 179 18.39 -0.49 -14.11
N VAL A 180 18.08 -1.32 -15.09
CA VAL A 180 17.96 -0.97 -16.52
C VAL A 180 16.83 0.06 -16.77
N LYS A 181 15.81 0.06 -15.91
CA LYS A 181 14.66 0.99 -15.98
C LYS A 181 14.86 2.20 -15.03
N LYS A 182 16.10 2.59 -14.79
CA LYS A 182 16.40 3.67 -13.85
C LYS A 182 15.61 4.92 -14.17
N VAL A 183 14.92 5.41 -13.16
CA VAL A 183 14.14 6.65 -13.21
C VAL A 183 15.04 7.82 -12.82
N ASP A 184 15.00 8.87 -13.61
CA ASP A 184 15.68 10.12 -13.26
C ASP A 184 15.11 10.69 -11.95
N PRO A 185 15.94 11.31 -11.08
CA PRO A 185 15.46 11.96 -9.85
C PRO A 185 14.37 13.02 -10.09
N LEU A 186 14.41 13.73 -11.21
CA LEU A 186 13.37 14.69 -11.58
C LEU A 186 12.06 13.97 -11.96
N GLU A 187 12.13 12.86 -12.68
CA GLU A 187 10.98 12.01 -12.98
C GLU A 187 10.36 11.44 -11.69
N ALA A 188 11.18 10.94 -10.76
CA ALA A 188 10.70 10.44 -9.47
C ALA A 188 9.97 11.52 -8.67
N LYS A 189 10.51 12.74 -8.64
CA LYS A 189 9.87 13.91 -8.02
C LYS A 189 8.56 14.29 -8.72
N TRP A 190 8.53 14.19 -10.04
CA TRP A 190 7.33 14.45 -10.82
C TRP A 190 6.21 13.46 -10.47
N TRP A 191 6.51 12.14 -10.39
CA TRP A 191 5.56 11.13 -9.98
C TRP A 191 5.01 11.36 -8.57
N PHE A 192 5.86 11.74 -7.62
CA PHE A 192 5.44 12.08 -6.28
C PHE A 192 4.49 13.27 -6.25
N ASN A 193 4.83 14.34 -6.97
CA ASN A 193 3.98 15.52 -7.05
C ASN A 193 2.66 15.24 -7.76
N THR A 194 2.67 14.36 -8.75
CA THR A 194 1.46 13.91 -9.47
C THR A 194 0.55 13.14 -8.55
N ALA A 195 1.08 12.20 -7.76
CA ALA A 195 0.30 11.46 -6.77
C ALA A 195 -0.42 12.40 -5.79
N LYS A 196 0.27 13.44 -5.31
CA LYS A 196 -0.33 14.47 -4.43
C LYS A 196 -1.43 15.28 -5.14
N LYS A 197 -1.18 15.72 -6.36
CA LYS A 197 -2.11 16.57 -7.12
C LYS A 197 -3.40 15.84 -7.50
N GLU A 198 -3.30 14.58 -7.90
CA GLU A 198 -4.45 13.79 -8.32
C GLU A 198 -5.49 13.65 -7.21
N CYS A 199 -5.07 13.49 -5.97
CA CYS A 199 -5.99 13.49 -4.85
C CYS A 199 -6.62 14.85 -4.60
N TYR A 200 -5.84 15.93 -4.72
CA TYR A 200 -6.27 17.28 -4.41
C TYR A 200 -7.29 17.86 -5.39
N PHE A 201 -7.18 17.51 -6.67
CA PHE A 201 -7.95 18.16 -7.73
C PHE A 201 -9.04 17.28 -8.33
N LYS A 202 -9.14 16.07 -7.88
CA LYS A 202 -9.93 15.03 -8.52
C LYS A 202 -11.41 15.35 -8.63
N GLN A 203 -12.03 15.94 -7.60
CA GLN A 203 -13.47 16.23 -7.64
C GLN A 203 -13.79 17.51 -8.40
N ASP A 204 -12.95 18.52 -8.27
CA ASP A 204 -13.27 19.85 -8.76
C ASP A 204 -13.17 19.98 -10.27
N ARG A 205 -12.47 19.05 -10.95
CA ARG A 205 -12.12 19.24 -12.36
C ARG A 205 -12.30 18.02 -13.25
N GLY A 206 -12.73 16.89 -12.74
CA GLY A 206 -12.88 15.68 -13.53
C GLY A 206 -11.59 15.24 -14.22
N ILE A 207 -10.43 15.55 -13.64
CA ILE A 207 -9.13 15.16 -14.19
C ILE A 207 -9.05 13.65 -14.11
N MET A 208 -9.09 13.02 -15.27
CA MET A 208 -8.88 11.60 -15.42
C MET A 208 -7.37 11.29 -15.38
N TYR A 209 -7.00 10.13 -14.91
CA TYR A 209 -5.60 9.68 -14.89
C TYR A 209 -4.95 9.72 -16.28
N ASP A 210 -5.73 9.46 -17.32
CA ASP A 210 -5.29 9.54 -18.72
C ASP A 210 -4.87 10.95 -19.16
N SER A 211 -5.26 11.99 -18.42
CA SER A 211 -4.86 13.36 -18.74
C SER A 211 -3.47 13.73 -18.23
N VAL A 212 -2.85 12.89 -17.38
CA VAL A 212 -1.49 13.10 -16.87
C VAL A 212 -0.44 12.90 -17.98
N GLU A 213 -0.71 12.01 -18.94
CA GLU A 213 0.16 11.81 -20.11
C GLU A 213 0.16 13.01 -21.09
N GLN A 214 -0.82 13.90 -20.99
CA GLN A 214 -0.97 15.04 -21.89
C GLN A 214 -0.28 16.32 -21.41
N THR A 215 0.35 16.30 -20.24
CA THR A 215 0.94 17.48 -19.59
C THR A 215 2.48 17.47 -19.57
N VAL A 216 3.10 16.62 -20.39
CA VAL A 216 4.57 16.57 -20.61
C VAL A 216 4.94 17.30 -21.89
#